data_1fac4cf05bfb1063ba98bb1f67d3c58e
#
_entry.id   1fac4cf05bfb1063ba98bb1f67d3c58e
#
_cell.length_a   1.000
_cell.length_b   1.000
_cell.length_c   1.000
_cell.angle_alpha   90.00
_cell.angle_beta   90.00
_cell.angle_gamma   90.00
#
_symmetry.space_group_name_H-M   'P 1'
#
loop_
_entity.id
_entity.type
_entity.pdbx_description
1 polymer ?
#
loop_
_entity_poly.entity_id
_entity_poly.type
_entity_poly.pdbx_seq_one_letter_code
_entity_poly.pdbx_strand_id
1 'polypeptide(L)'
;MARLSDPLRIGDVTVPNRLYRAPLLECAGNGDDAVDRLIDHLEPAAAAGAGLVCQGATIVSGEGGCAAPGMTRIHDPDFAARLERLTDRLHDHGTTVAVQLEHGGLRSMETWHAGYRDEHPDLQQLAASRPPALLRALDRLGFLSYDPHVLGTDEVYDLADDFGRAAGYAADAGYDLIHLAGANMGLVHQFLSPFYNRRDDEFGDGVRFLEAVHDAVRDHAGDVPLLTKVPAETAAPSVIRRHLSRADAVEICRRLDRIGYDALVPVSGSVFWDMSIVRGRFPDRAWRDAGFREGYAAAFGGRLRAGLVALANRVQARWYDFDPAWNADLCRSVRRTVDVPVLCEGGVRERPRIDRLLGDACDMVGMARPFYAEPELPARLLADAEASAVCASCNNCAVPQVTGAPGVCRTPAVLDEVGELRKSGAYDRN
;
A
#
# COMPACT_ATOMS: atom_id res chain seq x y z
N MET A 1 10.32 -10.42 -25.78
CA MET A 1 9.38 -10.12 -24.70
C MET A 1 10.05 -10.48 -23.40
N ALA A 2 9.92 -9.65 -22.38
CA ALA A 2 10.45 -9.93 -21.05
C ALA A 2 9.73 -11.15 -20.44
N ARG A 3 10.48 -12.01 -19.74
CA ARG A 3 9.97 -13.19 -19.03
C ARG A 3 9.86 -12.88 -17.55
N LEU A 4 9.00 -13.61 -16.84
CA LEU A 4 8.88 -13.46 -15.38
C LEU A 4 10.22 -13.68 -14.65
N SER A 5 11.04 -14.61 -15.13
CA SER A 5 12.36 -14.94 -14.58
C SER A 5 13.50 -14.00 -14.98
N ASP A 6 13.25 -13.03 -15.89
CA ASP A 6 14.30 -12.12 -16.31
C ASP A 6 14.54 -11.05 -15.22
N PRO A 7 15.79 -10.63 -14.98
CA PRO A 7 16.08 -9.55 -14.07
C PRO A 7 15.48 -8.22 -14.57
N LEU A 8 15.30 -7.29 -13.62
CA LEU A 8 14.89 -5.92 -13.89
C LEU A 8 15.80 -4.94 -13.15
N ARG A 9 16.27 -3.90 -13.83
CA ARG A 9 16.99 -2.81 -13.19
C ARG A 9 16.01 -1.71 -12.75
N ILE A 10 16.13 -1.27 -11.49
CA ILE A 10 15.43 -0.11 -10.92
C ILE A 10 16.50 0.78 -10.30
N GLY A 11 16.73 1.98 -10.85
CA GLY A 11 17.90 2.77 -10.50
C GLY A 11 19.18 1.94 -10.70
N ASP A 12 20.00 1.86 -9.67
CA ASP A 12 21.23 1.06 -9.68
C ASP A 12 21.06 -0.37 -9.16
N VAL A 13 19.88 -0.72 -8.66
CA VAL A 13 19.58 -2.06 -8.13
C VAL A 13 19.09 -3.00 -9.22
N THR A 14 19.60 -4.23 -9.22
CA THR A 14 19.15 -5.30 -10.12
C THR A 14 18.26 -6.28 -9.35
N VAL A 15 16.96 -6.24 -9.60
CA VAL A 15 15.97 -7.17 -9.06
C VAL A 15 16.06 -8.49 -9.83
N PRO A 16 16.19 -9.66 -9.18
CA PRO A 16 16.54 -10.92 -9.85
C PRO A 16 15.46 -11.50 -10.77
N ASN A 17 14.20 -11.11 -10.59
CA ASN A 17 13.10 -11.48 -11.48
C ASN A 17 11.97 -10.45 -11.42
N ARG A 18 10.92 -10.59 -12.22
CA ARG A 18 9.86 -9.60 -12.42
C ARG A 18 8.60 -9.86 -11.57
N LEU A 19 8.74 -10.58 -10.47
CA LEU A 19 7.66 -10.84 -9.52
C LEU A 19 7.95 -10.18 -8.18
N TYR A 20 7.00 -9.40 -7.66
CA TYR A 20 7.17 -8.86 -6.33
C TYR A 20 5.96 -9.05 -5.41
N ARG A 21 6.27 -9.18 -4.12
CA ARG A 21 5.30 -9.04 -3.06
C ARG A 21 5.06 -7.56 -2.84
N ALA A 22 3.91 -7.08 -3.32
CA ALA A 22 3.50 -5.70 -3.15
C ALA A 22 3.25 -5.37 -1.67
N PRO A 23 3.41 -4.10 -1.25
CA PRO A 23 3.25 -3.71 0.14
C PRO A 23 1.86 -4.04 0.66
N LEU A 24 1.83 -4.63 1.85
CA LEU A 24 0.65 -5.04 2.60
C LEU A 24 0.79 -4.55 4.05
N LEU A 25 -0.30 -4.49 4.80
CA LEU A 25 -0.24 -4.17 6.23
C LEU A 25 0.06 -5.44 7.03
N GLU A 26 1.28 -5.58 7.52
CA GLU A 26 1.68 -6.67 8.42
C GLU A 26 1.10 -6.48 9.82
N CYS A 27 0.86 -5.25 10.25
CA CYS A 27 0.40 -4.89 11.59
C CYS A 27 1.33 -5.42 12.70
N ALA A 28 2.64 -5.33 12.48
CA ALA A 28 3.66 -5.86 13.39
C ALA A 28 3.91 -4.97 14.62
N GLY A 29 3.55 -3.67 14.55
CA GLY A 29 3.85 -2.69 15.59
C GLY A 29 5.33 -2.33 15.68
N ASN A 30 5.76 -1.73 16.81
CA ASN A 30 7.15 -1.37 17.09
C ASN A 30 7.70 -2.05 18.36
N GLY A 31 6.96 -3.00 18.95
CA GLY A 31 7.39 -3.74 20.13
C GLY A 31 8.62 -4.61 19.90
N ASP A 32 9.08 -5.28 20.95
CA ASP A 32 10.30 -6.10 20.92
C ASP A 32 10.21 -7.24 19.87
N ASP A 33 9.04 -7.79 19.67
CA ASP A 33 8.76 -8.88 18.73
C ASP A 33 8.37 -8.41 17.30
N ALA A 34 8.35 -7.10 17.06
CA ALA A 34 7.87 -6.56 15.78
C ALA A 34 8.71 -7.04 14.58
N VAL A 35 10.02 -7.09 14.72
CA VAL A 35 10.93 -7.55 13.66
C VAL A 35 10.75 -9.05 13.40
N ASP A 36 10.55 -9.87 14.44
CA ASP A 36 10.27 -11.30 14.28
C ASP A 36 8.96 -11.51 13.52
N ARG A 37 7.91 -10.75 13.84
CA ARG A 37 6.65 -10.78 13.11
C ARG A 37 6.81 -10.37 11.66
N LEU A 38 7.63 -9.35 11.36
CA LEU A 38 7.91 -8.95 9.98
C LEU A 38 8.63 -10.06 9.22
N ILE A 39 9.63 -10.71 9.83
CA ILE A 39 10.34 -11.85 9.24
C ILE A 39 9.35 -12.99 8.94
N ASP A 40 8.52 -13.40 9.91
CA ASP A 40 7.52 -14.45 9.73
C ASP A 40 6.57 -14.17 8.55
N HIS A 41 6.25 -12.90 8.30
CA HIS A 41 5.36 -12.49 7.21
C HIS A 41 6.03 -12.35 5.84
N LEU A 42 7.31 -11.97 5.81
CA LEU A 42 7.99 -11.56 4.58
C LEU A 42 8.94 -12.63 4.05
N GLU A 43 9.66 -13.32 4.93
CA GLU A 43 10.66 -14.33 4.56
C GLU A 43 10.10 -15.47 3.69
N PRO A 44 8.88 -16.02 3.92
CA PRO A 44 8.37 -17.09 3.05
C PRO A 44 8.29 -16.71 1.57
N ALA A 45 8.01 -15.43 1.25
CA ALA A 45 7.98 -14.95 -0.12
C ALA A 45 9.40 -14.85 -0.72
N ALA A 46 10.37 -14.37 0.07
CA ALA A 46 11.77 -14.31 -0.33
C ALA A 46 12.34 -15.71 -0.56
N ALA A 47 12.16 -16.62 0.40
CA ALA A 47 12.60 -18.00 0.33
C ALA A 47 11.99 -18.74 -0.87
N ALA A 48 10.76 -18.41 -1.26
CA ALA A 48 10.09 -18.94 -2.45
C ALA A 48 10.57 -18.29 -3.75
N GLY A 49 11.45 -17.29 -3.72
CA GLY A 49 12.08 -16.68 -4.88
C GLY A 49 11.37 -15.46 -5.45
N ALA A 50 10.61 -14.70 -4.65
CA ALA A 50 10.18 -13.38 -5.06
C ALA A 50 11.37 -12.49 -5.40
N GLY A 51 11.35 -11.81 -6.54
CA GLY A 51 12.44 -10.92 -6.95
C GLY A 51 12.54 -9.69 -6.04
N LEU A 52 11.39 -9.17 -5.62
CA LEU A 52 11.28 -8.03 -4.71
C LEU A 52 10.25 -8.32 -3.63
N VAL A 53 10.60 -8.06 -2.37
CA VAL A 53 9.68 -8.07 -1.25
C VAL A 53 9.58 -6.66 -0.67
N CYS A 54 8.38 -6.10 -0.70
CA CYS A 54 8.13 -4.78 -0.12
C CYS A 54 7.44 -4.94 1.24
N GLN A 55 8.10 -4.47 2.31
CA GLN A 55 7.45 -4.29 3.60
C GLN A 55 6.30 -3.29 3.45
N GLY A 56 5.20 -3.56 4.11
CA GLY A 56 4.02 -2.70 4.06
C GLY A 56 4.24 -1.33 4.68
N ALA A 57 3.23 -0.51 4.56
CA ALA A 57 3.30 0.89 4.94
C ALA A 57 3.80 1.08 6.38
N THR A 58 4.86 1.88 6.51
CA THR A 58 5.46 2.29 7.77
C THR A 58 5.45 3.82 7.89
N ILE A 59 5.21 4.32 9.09
CA ILE A 59 4.96 5.74 9.35
C ILE A 59 6.27 6.51 9.49
N VAL A 60 6.34 7.64 8.80
CA VAL A 60 7.56 8.46 8.70
C VAL A 60 7.73 9.47 9.81
N SER A 61 6.68 9.80 10.58
CA SER A 61 6.77 10.78 11.66
C SER A 61 5.75 10.58 12.78
N GLY A 62 6.16 10.86 14.01
CA GLY A 62 5.32 11.02 15.19
C GLY A 62 4.40 9.86 15.57
N GLU A 63 3.54 10.10 16.53
CA GLU A 63 2.54 9.13 17.01
C GLU A 63 1.30 9.07 16.10
N GLY A 64 0.96 10.16 15.40
CA GLY A 64 -0.14 10.24 14.45
C GLY A 64 0.15 9.56 13.12
N GLY A 65 -0.76 9.72 12.17
CA GLY A 65 -0.57 9.30 10.78
C GLY A 65 -0.78 7.82 10.47
N CYS A 66 -1.04 6.95 11.45
CA CYS A 66 -1.35 5.54 11.20
C CYS A 66 -2.72 5.38 10.54
N ALA A 67 -2.76 4.67 9.42
CA ALA A 67 -4.02 4.33 8.74
C ALA A 67 -4.71 3.08 9.33
N ALA A 68 -3.97 2.25 10.08
CA ALA A 68 -4.46 1.06 10.77
C ALA A 68 -3.66 0.81 12.06
N PRO A 69 -4.24 0.12 13.07
CA PRO A 69 -3.52 -0.28 14.26
C PRO A 69 -2.31 -1.16 13.94
N GLY A 70 -1.24 -1.00 14.70
CA GLY A 70 -0.05 -1.85 14.57
C GLY A 70 0.80 -1.58 13.33
N MET A 71 0.62 -0.46 12.63
CA MET A 71 1.59 -0.04 11.60
C MET A 71 2.95 0.24 12.26
N THR A 72 4.01 -0.17 11.59
CA THR A 72 5.37 0.15 12.01
C THR A 72 5.68 1.64 11.88
N ARG A 73 6.64 2.13 12.66
CA ARG A 73 7.06 3.55 12.70
C ARG A 73 8.57 3.64 12.53
N ILE A 74 9.04 3.97 11.35
CA ILE A 74 10.47 3.99 11.03
C ILE A 74 11.16 5.30 11.46
N HIS A 75 10.41 6.31 11.88
CA HIS A 75 10.97 7.54 12.42
C HIS A 75 11.67 7.36 13.77
N ASP A 76 11.42 6.24 14.45
CA ASP A 76 12.15 5.83 15.64
C ASP A 76 13.47 5.17 15.24
N PRO A 77 14.64 5.80 15.48
CA PRO A 77 15.92 5.29 15.03
C PRO A 77 16.30 3.98 15.68
N ASP A 78 15.89 3.74 16.95
CA ASP A 78 16.17 2.48 17.65
C ASP A 78 15.39 1.31 17.02
N PHE A 79 14.15 1.55 16.63
CA PHE A 79 13.37 0.57 15.89
C PHE A 79 13.93 0.36 14.49
N ALA A 80 14.27 1.44 13.79
CA ALA A 80 14.81 1.39 12.42
C ALA A 80 16.10 0.56 12.36
N ALA A 81 17.03 0.75 13.32
CA ALA A 81 18.25 -0.03 13.40
C ALA A 81 17.98 -1.54 13.56
N ARG A 82 16.90 -1.93 14.26
CA ARG A 82 16.54 -3.36 14.41
C ARG A 82 16.05 -4.00 13.11
N LEU A 83 15.64 -3.20 12.13
CA LEU A 83 15.17 -3.69 10.82
C LEU A 83 16.31 -4.26 9.95
N GLU A 84 17.60 -3.97 10.25
CA GLU A 84 18.76 -4.61 9.64
C GLU A 84 18.64 -6.15 9.69
N ARG A 85 18.18 -6.70 10.83
CA ARG A 85 17.96 -8.15 10.95
C ARG A 85 16.89 -8.68 9.98
N LEU A 86 15.89 -7.87 9.62
CA LEU A 86 14.90 -8.24 8.64
C LEU A 86 15.50 -8.24 7.23
N THR A 87 16.18 -7.16 6.86
CA THR A 87 16.78 -7.02 5.51
C THR A 87 17.84 -8.08 5.26
N ASP A 88 18.75 -8.32 6.22
CA ASP A 88 19.73 -9.40 6.18
C ASP A 88 19.07 -10.75 5.94
N ARG A 89 18.01 -11.06 6.68
CA ARG A 89 17.29 -12.33 6.57
C ARG A 89 16.65 -12.52 5.19
N LEU A 90 16.14 -11.46 4.59
CA LEU A 90 15.56 -11.52 3.24
C LEU A 90 16.66 -11.58 2.16
N HIS A 91 17.77 -10.87 2.35
CA HIS A 91 18.93 -10.91 1.45
C HIS A 91 19.60 -12.29 1.41
N ASP A 92 19.58 -13.06 2.50
CA ASP A 92 20.06 -14.46 2.51
C ASP A 92 19.40 -15.34 1.41
N HIS A 93 18.19 -14.95 0.96
CA HIS A 93 17.48 -15.61 -0.12
C HIS A 93 17.73 -15.00 -1.51
N GLY A 94 18.56 -13.96 -1.60
CA GLY A 94 18.85 -13.25 -2.84
C GLY A 94 17.69 -12.36 -3.34
N THR A 95 16.80 -11.98 -2.45
CA THR A 95 15.66 -11.10 -2.73
C THR A 95 16.06 -9.64 -2.54
N THR A 96 15.60 -8.77 -3.43
CA THR A 96 15.65 -7.31 -3.24
C THR A 96 14.58 -6.90 -2.22
N VAL A 97 14.91 -5.97 -1.32
CA VAL A 97 14.02 -5.57 -0.22
C VAL A 97 13.65 -4.09 -0.32
N ALA A 98 12.36 -3.78 -0.27
CA ALA A 98 11.85 -2.41 -0.22
C ALA A 98 11.03 -2.17 1.05
N VAL A 99 10.94 -0.90 1.46
CA VAL A 99 9.99 -0.45 2.48
C VAL A 99 9.04 0.59 1.91
N GLN A 100 7.75 0.50 2.25
CA GLN A 100 6.78 1.52 1.88
C GLN A 100 6.63 2.56 3.00
N LEU A 101 6.98 3.81 2.69
CA LEU A 101 6.84 4.97 3.59
C LEU A 101 5.45 5.61 3.42
N GLU A 102 4.79 5.93 4.52
CA GLU A 102 3.43 6.50 4.54
C GLU A 102 3.24 7.52 5.66
N HIS A 103 2.31 8.43 5.43
CA HIS A 103 1.59 9.18 6.45
C HIS A 103 0.11 9.23 6.07
N GLY A 104 -0.77 8.76 6.97
CA GLY A 104 -2.19 8.59 6.67
C GLY A 104 -2.97 9.88 6.43
N GLY A 105 -2.54 11.01 7.04
CA GLY A 105 -3.24 12.28 6.92
C GLY A 105 -4.71 12.17 7.33
N LEU A 106 -5.64 12.63 6.49
CA LEU A 106 -7.09 12.55 6.75
C LEU A 106 -7.64 11.11 6.85
N ARG A 107 -6.85 10.11 6.46
CA ARG A 107 -7.22 8.68 6.61
C ARG A 107 -6.70 8.09 7.92
N SER A 108 -5.92 8.81 8.68
CA SER A 108 -5.33 8.30 9.91
C SER A 108 -6.40 7.90 10.94
N MET A 109 -6.00 7.09 11.91
CA MET A 109 -6.88 6.52 12.93
C MET A 109 -7.57 7.59 13.78
N GLU A 110 -6.98 8.76 13.94
CA GLU A 110 -7.56 9.92 14.58
C GLU A 110 -8.90 10.33 13.95
N THR A 111 -9.08 10.04 12.65
CA THR A 111 -10.33 10.33 11.94
C THR A 111 -11.42 9.29 12.19
N TRP A 112 -11.10 8.02 12.21
CA TRP A 112 -12.11 6.97 12.08
C TRP A 112 -12.14 5.94 13.22
N HIS A 113 -11.05 5.76 13.97
CA HIS A 113 -10.94 4.75 15.01
C HIS A 113 -11.27 5.35 16.39
N ALA A 114 -12.47 5.09 16.89
CA ALA A 114 -12.95 5.70 18.13
C ALA A 114 -12.04 5.38 19.34
N GLY A 115 -11.65 4.12 19.52
CA GLY A 115 -10.77 3.70 20.61
C GLY A 115 -9.40 4.40 20.56
N TYR A 116 -8.85 4.59 19.35
CA TYR A 116 -7.58 5.32 19.21
C TYR A 116 -7.69 6.80 19.61
N ARG A 117 -8.80 7.44 19.24
CA ARG A 117 -9.06 8.84 19.68
C ARG A 117 -9.22 8.96 21.18
N ASP A 118 -9.83 7.96 21.81
CA ASP A 118 -10.01 7.95 23.28
C ASP A 118 -8.65 7.76 24.00
N GLU A 119 -7.74 6.99 23.40
CA GLU A 119 -6.38 6.75 23.91
C GLU A 119 -5.44 7.94 23.64
N HIS A 120 -5.64 8.66 22.53
CA HIS A 120 -4.78 9.75 22.05
C HIS A 120 -5.61 11.01 21.75
N PRO A 121 -6.23 11.65 22.77
CA PRO A 121 -7.15 12.79 22.57
C PRO A 121 -6.45 14.04 22.02
N ASP A 122 -5.16 14.19 22.22
CA ASP A 122 -4.37 15.36 21.82
C ASP A 122 -3.77 15.22 20.40
N LEU A 123 -3.88 14.05 19.75
CA LEU A 123 -3.37 13.87 18.39
C LEU A 123 -4.26 14.57 17.37
N GLN A 124 -3.64 15.45 16.57
CA GLN A 124 -4.27 16.08 15.43
C GLN A 124 -3.90 15.40 14.12
N GLN A 125 -4.88 15.26 13.24
CA GLN A 125 -4.65 14.79 11.87
C GLN A 125 -3.89 15.85 11.09
N LEU A 126 -2.93 15.45 10.28
CA LEU A 126 -2.34 16.35 9.29
C LEU A 126 -3.18 16.34 8.01
N ALA A 127 -3.33 17.50 7.39
CA ALA A 127 -4.05 17.64 6.12
C ALA A 127 -3.31 18.57 5.17
N ALA A 128 -3.26 18.20 3.89
CA ALA A 128 -2.71 19.04 2.84
C ALA A 128 -3.52 20.35 2.67
N SER A 129 -4.84 20.27 2.86
CA SER A 129 -5.77 21.41 2.82
C SER A 129 -6.94 21.14 3.74
N ARG A 130 -7.71 22.17 4.04
CA ARG A 130 -8.99 22.02 4.76
C ARG A 130 -9.83 20.91 4.12
N PRO A 131 -10.41 19.96 4.90
CA PRO A 131 -11.19 18.86 4.35
C PRO A 131 -12.29 19.32 3.38
N PRO A 132 -12.56 18.58 2.30
CA PRO A 132 -13.65 18.87 1.36
C PRO A 132 -15.00 19.07 2.04
N ALA A 133 -15.88 19.88 1.44
CA ALA A 133 -17.20 20.18 2.02
C ALA A 133 -18.02 18.92 2.34
N LEU A 134 -17.90 17.88 1.50
CA LEU A 134 -18.57 16.60 1.70
C LEU A 134 -18.05 15.90 2.97
N LEU A 135 -16.74 15.85 3.17
CA LEU A 135 -16.15 15.26 4.39
C LEU A 135 -16.56 16.01 5.64
N ARG A 136 -16.56 17.34 5.58
CA ARG A 136 -17.01 18.19 6.69
C ARG A 136 -18.51 18.04 6.98
N ALA A 137 -19.33 17.72 5.97
CA ALA A 137 -20.73 17.41 6.18
C ALA A 137 -20.91 16.08 6.90
N LEU A 138 -20.15 15.03 6.51
CA LEU A 138 -20.16 13.73 7.17
C LEU A 138 -19.66 13.83 8.62
N ASP A 139 -18.67 14.66 8.87
CA ASP A 139 -18.17 14.97 10.20
C ASP A 139 -19.26 15.61 11.08
N ARG A 140 -19.93 16.66 10.60
CA ARG A 140 -21.06 17.28 11.31
C ARG A 140 -22.23 16.32 11.60
N LEU A 141 -22.39 15.31 10.79
CA LEU A 141 -23.38 14.24 10.99
C LEU A 141 -22.88 13.13 11.93
N GLY A 142 -21.66 13.25 12.45
CA GLY A 142 -21.06 12.29 13.39
C GLY A 142 -20.58 10.97 12.75
N PHE A 143 -20.46 10.90 11.42
CA PHE A 143 -19.91 9.74 10.74
C PHE A 143 -18.39 9.69 10.75
N LEU A 144 -17.74 10.85 10.82
CA LEU A 144 -16.30 11.03 10.89
C LEU A 144 -15.96 11.92 12.08
N SER A 145 -14.68 12.04 12.39
CA SER A 145 -14.20 13.00 13.39
C SER A 145 -12.98 13.69 12.80
N TYR A 146 -13.16 14.92 12.32
CA TYR A 146 -12.11 15.73 11.76
C TYR A 146 -11.78 16.92 12.65
N ASP A 147 -10.56 16.94 13.16
CA ASP A 147 -9.93 18.11 13.74
C ASP A 147 -8.54 18.29 13.13
N PRO A 148 -8.45 18.53 11.80
CA PRO A 148 -7.17 18.51 11.12
C PRO A 148 -6.39 19.79 11.34
N HIS A 149 -5.09 19.62 11.61
CA HIS A 149 -4.11 20.66 11.39
C HIS A 149 -3.81 20.75 9.88
N VAL A 150 -4.10 21.87 9.28
CA VAL A 150 -3.78 22.13 7.87
C VAL A 150 -2.36 22.65 7.79
N LEU A 151 -1.50 21.89 7.12
CA LEU A 151 -0.08 22.19 7.02
C LEU A 151 0.17 23.55 6.35
N GLY A 152 0.96 24.41 6.99
CA GLY A 152 1.58 25.57 6.37
C GLY A 152 2.63 25.17 5.34
N THR A 153 3.16 26.13 4.56
CA THR A 153 4.15 25.85 3.52
C THR A 153 5.45 25.28 4.12
N ASP A 154 5.96 25.87 5.20
CA ASP A 154 7.17 25.40 5.88
C ASP A 154 6.96 23.99 6.47
N GLU A 155 5.79 23.72 7.07
CA GLU A 155 5.44 22.41 7.63
C GLU A 155 5.33 21.30 6.54
N VAL A 156 5.03 21.68 5.29
CA VAL A 156 5.06 20.74 4.17
C VAL A 156 6.49 20.35 3.82
N TYR A 157 7.44 21.30 3.89
CA TYR A 157 8.86 20.99 3.75
C TYR A 157 9.37 20.14 4.92
N ASP A 158 8.97 20.44 6.16
CA ASP A 158 9.33 19.62 7.34
C ASP A 158 8.81 18.18 7.18
N LEU A 159 7.59 18.00 6.65
CA LEU A 159 7.05 16.69 6.35
C LEU A 159 7.84 15.97 5.24
N ALA A 160 8.25 16.69 4.19
CA ALA A 160 9.09 16.11 3.14
C ALA A 160 10.43 15.65 3.69
N ASP A 161 11.02 16.41 4.63
CA ASP A 161 12.23 16.04 5.36
C ASP A 161 12.02 14.82 6.27
N ASP A 162 10.83 14.66 6.90
CA ASP A 162 10.47 13.43 7.63
C ASP A 162 10.52 12.19 6.72
N PHE A 163 10.02 12.29 5.48
CA PHE A 163 10.17 11.22 4.49
C PHE A 163 11.63 10.95 4.13
N GLY A 164 12.43 12.01 3.98
CA GLY A 164 13.87 11.90 3.72
C GLY A 164 14.60 11.19 4.84
N ARG A 165 14.40 11.61 6.10
CA ARG A 165 15.00 10.95 7.29
C ARG A 165 14.58 9.49 7.41
N ALA A 166 13.29 9.20 7.20
CA ALA A 166 12.80 7.83 7.21
C ALA A 166 13.44 6.97 6.11
N ALA A 167 13.67 7.54 4.92
CA ALA A 167 14.42 6.89 3.84
C ALA A 167 15.89 6.65 4.25
N GLY A 168 16.54 7.61 4.91
CA GLY A 168 17.89 7.44 5.45
C GLY A 168 17.98 6.28 6.44
N TYR A 169 17.07 6.23 7.42
CA TYR A 169 17.02 5.10 8.36
C TYR A 169 16.75 3.76 7.66
N ALA A 170 15.93 3.75 6.61
CA ALA A 170 15.70 2.55 5.83
C ALA A 170 16.95 2.11 5.06
N ALA A 171 17.66 3.04 4.43
CA ALA A 171 18.92 2.75 3.74
C ALA A 171 19.98 2.20 4.71
N ASP A 172 20.12 2.82 5.88
CA ASP A 172 21.03 2.36 6.95
C ASP A 172 20.65 0.95 7.46
N ALA A 173 19.37 0.62 7.48
CA ALA A 173 18.87 -0.71 7.83
C ALA A 173 18.93 -1.72 6.67
N GLY A 174 19.55 -1.38 5.53
CA GLY A 174 19.80 -2.30 4.42
C GLY A 174 18.64 -2.47 3.44
N TYR A 175 17.63 -1.59 3.41
CA TYR A 175 16.64 -1.62 2.35
C TYR A 175 17.23 -1.15 1.03
N ASP A 176 17.03 -1.91 -0.04
CA ASP A 176 17.55 -1.61 -1.37
C ASP A 176 16.75 -0.52 -2.11
N LEU A 177 15.46 -0.37 -1.79
CA LEU A 177 14.53 0.52 -2.49
C LEU A 177 13.59 1.21 -1.50
N ILE A 178 13.27 2.48 -1.76
CA ILE A 178 12.25 3.23 -1.03
C ILE A 178 10.99 3.34 -1.89
N HIS A 179 9.85 2.96 -1.31
CA HIS A 179 8.54 3.03 -1.97
C HIS A 179 7.63 4.04 -1.24
N LEU A 180 7.08 5.03 -1.94
CA LEU A 180 6.11 5.95 -1.33
C LEU A 180 4.68 5.44 -1.51
N ALA A 181 3.88 5.54 -0.46
CA ALA A 181 2.45 5.22 -0.47
C ALA A 181 1.63 6.34 -1.14
N GLY A 182 1.85 6.58 -2.43
CA GLY A 182 1.22 7.66 -3.21
C GLY A 182 -0.27 7.44 -3.51
N ALA A 183 -0.88 6.37 -3.01
CA ALA A 183 -2.29 6.06 -3.20
C ALA A 183 -2.99 5.81 -1.84
N ASN A 184 -4.27 5.35 -1.86
CA ASN A 184 -5.03 4.94 -0.67
C ASN A 184 -5.43 6.08 0.28
N MET A 185 -5.59 7.31 -0.20
CA MET A 185 -5.90 8.49 0.62
C MET A 185 -4.83 8.89 1.66
N GLY A 186 -3.64 8.28 1.67
CA GLY A 186 -2.53 8.80 2.45
C GLY A 186 -2.20 10.24 2.07
N LEU A 187 -1.35 10.89 2.84
CA LEU A 187 -1.09 12.33 2.67
C LEU A 187 -0.51 12.65 1.28
N VAL A 188 0.36 11.77 0.72
CA VAL A 188 0.86 11.90 -0.66
C VAL A 188 -0.29 11.94 -1.68
N HIS A 189 -1.28 11.02 -1.56
CA HIS A 189 -2.47 11.04 -2.42
C HIS A 189 -3.28 12.33 -2.24
N GLN A 190 -3.38 12.83 -1.00
CA GLN A 190 -4.12 14.06 -0.72
C GLN A 190 -3.45 15.28 -1.36
N PHE A 191 -2.13 15.35 -1.45
CA PHE A 191 -1.44 16.39 -2.22
C PHE A 191 -1.70 16.28 -3.71
N LEU A 192 -1.69 15.07 -4.28
CA LEU A 192 -1.91 14.86 -5.69
C LEU A 192 -3.36 15.11 -6.14
N SER A 193 -4.35 14.79 -5.30
CA SER A 193 -5.76 14.83 -5.71
C SER A 193 -6.39 16.22 -5.58
N PRO A 194 -6.96 16.78 -6.66
CA PRO A 194 -7.65 18.07 -6.61
C PRO A 194 -8.97 18.03 -5.81
N PHE A 195 -9.41 16.86 -5.38
CA PHE A 195 -10.49 16.73 -4.41
C PHE A 195 -10.05 17.17 -3.02
N TYR A 196 -8.84 16.78 -2.62
CA TYR A 196 -8.26 17.11 -1.32
C TYR A 196 -7.43 18.39 -1.37
N ASN A 197 -6.51 18.50 -2.32
CA ASN A 197 -5.59 19.63 -2.44
C ASN A 197 -6.28 20.84 -3.07
N ARG A 198 -6.38 21.91 -2.30
CA ARG A 198 -6.94 23.20 -2.69
C ARG A 198 -6.11 24.35 -2.13
N ARG A 199 -4.80 24.08 -2.05
CA ARG A 199 -3.83 25.09 -1.63
C ARG A 199 -3.66 26.15 -2.71
N ASP A 200 -3.26 27.33 -2.28
CA ASP A 200 -2.95 28.49 -3.12
C ASP A 200 -1.46 28.85 -3.11
N ASP A 201 -0.64 28.07 -2.38
CA ASP A 201 0.82 28.14 -2.42
C ASP A 201 1.38 27.18 -3.49
N GLU A 202 2.73 27.04 -3.55
CA GLU A 202 3.41 26.19 -4.53
C GLU A 202 2.98 24.71 -4.46
N PHE A 203 2.59 24.21 -3.30
CA PHE A 203 2.09 22.85 -3.10
C PHE A 203 0.63 22.66 -3.55
N GLY A 204 -0.01 23.71 -4.08
CA GLY A 204 -1.24 23.58 -4.85
C GLY A 204 -1.05 22.72 -6.11
N ASP A 205 0.16 22.67 -6.65
CA ASP A 205 0.64 21.62 -7.54
C ASP A 205 1.16 20.44 -6.71
N GLY A 206 0.37 19.38 -6.58
CA GLY A 206 0.72 18.24 -5.73
C GLY A 206 2.02 17.51 -6.11
N VAL A 207 2.52 17.67 -7.33
CA VAL A 207 3.82 17.09 -7.74
C VAL A 207 5.00 17.81 -7.07
N ARG A 208 4.83 19.09 -6.67
CA ARG A 208 5.85 19.81 -5.89
C ARG A 208 6.15 19.15 -4.55
N PHE A 209 5.14 18.59 -3.89
CA PHE A 209 5.39 17.81 -2.67
C PHE A 209 6.24 16.57 -2.94
N LEU A 210 5.95 15.84 -4.00
CA LEU A 210 6.76 14.67 -4.39
C LEU A 210 8.18 15.05 -4.84
N GLU A 211 8.35 16.23 -5.44
CA GLU A 211 9.68 16.77 -5.76
C GLU A 211 10.45 17.11 -4.48
N ALA A 212 9.82 17.76 -3.50
CA ALA A 212 10.43 18.04 -2.20
C ALA A 212 10.80 16.75 -1.44
N VAL A 213 9.94 15.73 -1.49
CA VAL A 213 10.25 14.40 -0.91
C VAL A 213 11.41 13.74 -1.63
N HIS A 214 11.46 13.82 -2.97
CA HIS A 214 12.60 13.29 -3.75
C HIS A 214 13.91 13.95 -3.31
N ASP A 215 13.94 15.28 -3.24
CA ASP A 215 15.13 16.02 -2.85
C ASP A 215 15.57 15.65 -1.42
N ALA A 216 14.62 15.58 -0.47
CA ALA A 216 14.91 15.15 0.89
C ALA A 216 15.44 13.71 0.96
N VAL A 217 14.90 12.79 0.15
CA VAL A 217 15.41 11.40 0.07
C VAL A 217 16.83 11.39 -0.46
N ARG A 218 17.15 12.20 -1.49
CA ARG A 218 18.52 12.32 -2.01
C ARG A 218 19.49 12.89 -0.97
N ASP A 219 19.04 13.84 -0.15
CA ASP A 219 19.85 14.44 0.91
C ASP A 219 20.15 13.47 2.05
N HIS A 220 19.17 12.64 2.47
CA HIS A 220 19.31 11.76 3.62
C HIS A 220 19.71 10.31 3.28
N ALA A 221 19.33 9.79 2.12
CA ALA A 221 19.54 8.39 1.72
C ALA A 221 20.40 8.24 0.46
N GLY A 222 20.93 9.34 -0.11
CA GLY A 222 21.76 9.30 -1.31
C GLY A 222 21.02 8.77 -2.53
N ASP A 223 21.69 7.89 -3.28
CA ASP A 223 21.19 7.38 -4.56
C ASP A 223 20.26 6.15 -4.41
N VAL A 224 19.73 5.88 -3.20
CA VAL A 224 18.78 4.77 -3.01
C VAL A 224 17.60 4.93 -3.97
N PRO A 225 17.26 3.90 -4.78
CA PRO A 225 16.19 4.01 -5.75
C PRO A 225 14.84 4.30 -5.09
N LEU A 226 14.12 5.30 -5.65
CA LEU A 226 12.84 5.79 -5.15
C LEU A 226 11.71 5.46 -6.12
N LEU A 227 10.68 4.80 -5.63
CA LEU A 227 9.47 4.52 -6.41
C LEU A 227 8.21 4.97 -5.68
N THR A 228 7.14 5.22 -6.41
CA THR A 228 5.87 5.66 -5.82
C THR A 228 4.65 5.07 -6.51
N LYS A 229 3.57 4.88 -5.75
CA LYS A 229 2.24 4.70 -6.36
C LYS A 229 1.72 6.03 -6.88
N VAL A 230 1.10 5.99 -8.07
CA VAL A 230 0.45 7.16 -8.67
C VAL A 230 -1.03 6.83 -8.91
N PRO A 231 -1.97 7.52 -8.25
CA PRO A 231 -3.38 7.21 -8.34
C PRO A 231 -4.04 7.82 -9.58
N ALA A 232 -4.91 7.03 -10.24
CA ALA A 232 -6.00 7.53 -11.05
C ALA A 232 -7.30 7.20 -10.32
N GLU A 233 -8.05 8.21 -9.92
CA GLU A 233 -9.27 8.00 -9.14
C GLU A 233 -10.39 7.45 -10.03
N THR A 234 -11.21 6.56 -9.48
CA THR A 234 -12.40 6.04 -10.17
C THR A 234 -13.41 7.13 -10.43
N ALA A 235 -14.36 6.88 -11.34
CA ALA A 235 -15.43 7.82 -11.61
C ALA A 235 -16.13 8.25 -10.32
N ALA A 236 -15.99 9.53 -10.00
CA ALA A 236 -16.56 10.10 -8.80
C ALA A 236 -18.08 10.29 -8.91
N PRO A 237 -18.83 10.22 -7.81
CA PRO A 237 -20.22 10.68 -7.78
C PRO A 237 -20.36 12.10 -8.33
N SER A 238 -21.48 12.41 -8.97
CA SER A 238 -21.71 13.70 -9.65
C SER A 238 -21.54 14.95 -8.76
N VAL A 239 -21.59 14.78 -7.45
CA VAL A 239 -21.33 15.85 -6.46
C VAL A 239 -19.84 16.18 -6.32
N ILE A 240 -18.95 15.30 -6.76
CA ILE A 240 -17.50 15.48 -6.73
C ILE A 240 -17.05 15.95 -8.10
N ARG A 241 -16.77 17.25 -8.22
CA ARG A 241 -16.44 17.89 -9.50
C ARG A 241 -14.97 17.77 -9.90
N ARG A 242 -14.09 17.53 -8.95
CA ARG A 242 -12.65 17.45 -9.16
C ARG A 242 -12.13 16.14 -8.57
N HIS A 243 -11.44 15.38 -9.37
CA HIS A 243 -10.77 14.13 -9.00
C HIS A 243 -9.62 13.89 -9.96
N LEU A 244 -8.68 13.04 -9.61
CA LEU A 244 -7.58 12.64 -10.48
C LEU A 244 -8.09 11.74 -11.60
N SER A 245 -8.09 12.27 -12.82
CA SER A 245 -8.40 11.47 -13.99
C SER A 245 -7.22 10.55 -14.37
N ARG A 246 -7.49 9.63 -15.29
CA ARG A 246 -6.43 8.80 -15.89
C ARG A 246 -5.38 9.64 -16.63
N ALA A 247 -5.80 10.72 -17.29
CA ALA A 247 -4.89 11.62 -17.99
C ALA A 247 -3.98 12.37 -17.01
N ASP A 248 -4.53 12.82 -15.88
CA ASP A 248 -3.74 13.45 -14.80
C ASP A 248 -2.71 12.49 -14.23
N ALA A 249 -3.07 11.22 -13.99
CA ALA A 249 -2.15 10.21 -13.50
C ALA A 249 -0.99 9.94 -14.47
N VAL A 250 -1.26 9.89 -15.79
CA VAL A 250 -0.22 9.75 -16.83
C VAL A 250 0.72 10.96 -16.83
N GLU A 251 0.17 12.18 -16.72
CA GLU A 251 0.98 13.40 -16.67
C GLU A 251 1.83 13.48 -15.38
N ILE A 252 1.27 13.09 -14.24
CA ILE A 252 2.01 12.99 -12.98
C ILE A 252 3.18 12.00 -13.15
N CYS A 253 2.94 10.82 -13.68
CA CYS A 253 3.99 9.83 -13.94
C CYS A 253 5.10 10.39 -14.82
N ARG A 254 4.76 11.11 -15.89
CA ARG A 254 5.74 11.73 -16.79
C ARG A 254 6.58 12.83 -16.09
N ARG A 255 5.98 13.54 -15.13
CA ARG A 255 6.70 14.54 -14.34
C ARG A 255 7.65 13.90 -13.33
N LEU A 256 7.21 12.81 -12.67
CA LEU A 256 8.01 12.07 -11.70
C LEU A 256 9.23 11.40 -12.37
N ASP A 257 9.06 10.84 -13.57
CA ASP A 257 10.17 10.33 -14.38
C ASP A 257 11.24 11.42 -14.62
N ARG A 258 10.82 12.66 -14.97
CA ARG A 258 11.73 13.79 -15.17
C ARG A 258 12.36 14.34 -13.87
N ILE A 259 11.71 14.18 -12.73
CA ILE A 259 12.25 14.54 -11.42
C ILE A 259 13.36 13.57 -11.01
N GLY A 260 13.28 12.29 -11.44
CA GLY A 260 14.27 11.27 -11.13
C GLY A 260 13.76 10.13 -10.24
N TYR A 261 12.45 9.88 -10.23
CA TYR A 261 11.91 8.65 -9.66
C TYR A 261 12.35 7.44 -10.49
N ASP A 262 12.77 6.37 -9.83
CA ASP A 262 13.39 5.21 -10.49
C ASP A 262 12.39 4.14 -10.95
N ALA A 263 11.17 4.15 -10.45
CA ALA A 263 10.06 3.32 -10.94
C ALA A 263 8.69 3.87 -10.51
N LEU A 264 7.64 3.50 -11.23
CA LEU A 264 6.29 3.99 -11.01
C LEU A 264 5.28 2.85 -10.90
N VAL A 265 4.32 2.99 -9.98
CA VAL A 265 3.25 2.02 -9.74
C VAL A 265 1.88 2.68 -9.97
N PRO A 266 1.40 2.77 -11.23
CA PRO A 266 0.10 3.37 -11.53
C PRO A 266 -1.05 2.51 -11.00
N VAL A 267 -1.97 3.10 -10.22
CA VAL A 267 -3.10 2.39 -9.62
C VAL A 267 -4.43 3.11 -9.85
N SER A 268 -5.45 2.37 -10.25
CA SER A 268 -6.82 2.89 -10.38
C SER A 268 -7.63 2.51 -9.13
N GLY A 269 -8.11 3.51 -8.42
CA GLY A 269 -8.93 3.30 -7.25
C GLY A 269 -9.17 4.57 -6.46
N SER A 270 -10.28 4.60 -5.75
CA SER A 270 -10.54 5.58 -4.72
C SER A 270 -10.83 4.84 -3.41
N VAL A 271 -10.56 5.49 -2.29
CA VAL A 271 -10.89 4.94 -0.98
C VAL A 271 -11.90 5.79 -0.23
N PHE A 272 -12.26 6.93 -0.79
CA PHE A 272 -13.19 7.82 -0.13
C PHE A 272 -14.65 7.57 -0.55
N TRP A 273 -14.93 7.56 -1.87
CA TRP A 273 -16.30 7.34 -2.35
C TRP A 273 -16.58 5.91 -2.73
N ASP A 274 -15.57 5.06 -2.77
CA ASP A 274 -15.70 3.63 -3.02
C ASP A 274 -14.51 2.84 -2.43
N MET A 275 -14.60 1.53 -2.47
CA MET A 275 -13.56 0.60 -2.04
C MET A 275 -12.86 -0.05 -3.24
N SER A 276 -12.81 0.62 -4.38
CA SER A 276 -12.28 0.09 -5.65
C SER A 276 -10.82 -0.37 -5.58
N ILE A 277 -10.05 0.16 -4.64
CA ILE A 277 -8.68 -0.29 -4.41
C ILE A 277 -8.61 -1.71 -3.82
N VAL A 278 -9.69 -2.18 -3.16
CA VAL A 278 -9.79 -3.50 -2.55
C VAL A 278 -10.92 -4.30 -3.20
N ARG A 279 -10.88 -4.38 -4.54
CA ARG A 279 -11.90 -5.10 -5.31
C ARG A 279 -12.07 -6.55 -4.89
N GLY A 280 -13.31 -7.04 -4.96
CA GLY A 280 -13.66 -8.41 -4.63
C GLY A 280 -14.91 -8.52 -3.77
N ARG A 281 -15.22 -9.74 -3.32
CA ARG A 281 -16.44 -10.03 -2.58
C ARG A 281 -16.45 -9.38 -1.20
N PHE A 282 -17.65 -9.13 -0.69
CA PHE A 282 -17.85 -8.67 0.69
C PHE A 282 -17.33 -9.74 1.69
N PRO A 283 -16.54 -9.35 2.71
CA PRO A 283 -15.90 -10.27 3.65
C PRO A 283 -16.87 -10.75 4.76
N ASP A 284 -17.91 -11.49 4.38
CA ASP A 284 -18.96 -11.97 5.29
C ASP A 284 -18.41 -12.70 6.52
N ARG A 285 -17.39 -13.56 6.34
CA ARG A 285 -16.79 -14.34 7.43
C ARG A 285 -16.11 -13.44 8.45
N ALA A 286 -15.27 -12.50 7.97
CA ALA A 286 -14.55 -11.60 8.85
C ALA A 286 -15.48 -10.74 9.70
N TRP A 287 -16.53 -10.17 9.09
CA TRP A 287 -17.51 -9.37 9.83
C TRP A 287 -18.33 -10.14 10.85
N ARG A 288 -18.47 -11.48 10.69
CA ARG A 288 -19.22 -12.35 11.61
C ARG A 288 -18.35 -13.02 12.64
N ASP A 289 -17.05 -12.89 12.55
CA ASP A 289 -16.09 -13.51 13.47
C ASP A 289 -16.27 -13.00 14.88
N ALA A 290 -16.49 -13.92 15.83
CA ALA A 290 -16.79 -13.59 17.22
C ALA A 290 -15.57 -13.01 17.95
N GLY A 291 -14.35 -13.44 17.57
CA GLY A 291 -13.09 -12.99 18.17
C GLY A 291 -12.78 -11.52 17.87
N PHE A 292 -13.32 -10.96 16.77
CA PHE A 292 -13.05 -9.57 16.36
C PHE A 292 -14.19 -8.60 16.70
N ARG A 293 -15.34 -9.06 17.19
CA ARG A 293 -16.52 -8.21 17.42
C ARG A 293 -16.29 -7.04 18.37
N GLU A 294 -15.55 -7.28 19.44
CA GLU A 294 -15.20 -6.21 20.40
C GLU A 294 -14.27 -5.20 19.77
N GLY A 295 -13.25 -5.66 19.03
CA GLY A 295 -12.35 -4.80 18.28
C GLY A 295 -13.08 -3.94 17.24
N TYR A 296 -14.05 -4.48 16.50
CA TYR A 296 -14.88 -3.69 15.58
C TYR A 296 -15.74 -2.66 16.33
N ALA A 297 -16.29 -3.01 17.49
CA ALA A 297 -17.05 -2.07 18.31
C ALA A 297 -16.15 -0.94 18.82
N ALA A 298 -14.95 -1.23 19.26
CA ALA A 298 -13.96 -0.23 19.67
C ALA A 298 -13.55 0.66 18.49
N ALA A 299 -13.20 0.05 17.35
CA ALA A 299 -12.76 0.79 16.15
C ALA A 299 -13.84 1.75 15.62
N PHE A 300 -15.11 1.32 15.56
CA PHE A 300 -16.19 2.09 14.96
C PHE A 300 -17.10 2.80 15.97
N GLY A 301 -16.72 2.84 17.24
CA GLY A 301 -17.49 3.54 18.28
C GLY A 301 -18.82 2.89 18.64
N GLY A 302 -18.86 1.55 18.66
CA GLY A 302 -19.98 0.74 19.12
C GLY A 302 -20.52 -0.23 18.08
N ARG A 303 -21.23 -1.28 18.56
CA ARG A 303 -21.74 -2.39 17.73
C ARG A 303 -22.71 -1.94 16.65
N LEU A 304 -23.54 -0.92 16.91
CA LEU A 304 -24.48 -0.39 15.90
C LEU A 304 -23.73 0.28 14.74
N ARG A 305 -22.72 1.13 15.04
CA ARG A 305 -21.90 1.78 14.02
C ARG A 305 -21.10 0.76 13.23
N ALA A 306 -20.49 -0.24 13.88
CA ALA A 306 -19.82 -1.34 13.18
C ALA A 306 -20.75 -2.06 12.20
N GLY A 307 -22.02 -2.29 12.59
CA GLY A 307 -23.03 -2.86 11.72
C GLY A 307 -23.39 -1.99 10.51
N LEU A 308 -23.47 -0.66 10.69
CA LEU A 308 -23.69 0.30 9.60
C LEU A 308 -22.50 0.35 8.64
N VAL A 309 -21.28 0.33 9.15
CA VAL A 309 -20.06 0.24 8.31
C VAL A 309 -20.05 -1.05 7.50
N ALA A 310 -20.37 -2.19 8.12
CA ALA A 310 -20.49 -3.47 7.42
C ALA A 310 -21.55 -3.43 6.31
N LEU A 311 -22.71 -2.81 6.58
CA LEU A 311 -23.77 -2.64 5.57
C LEU A 311 -23.31 -1.76 4.41
N ALA A 312 -22.66 -0.63 4.70
CA ALA A 312 -22.11 0.26 3.68
C ALA A 312 -21.08 -0.47 2.80
N ASN A 313 -20.13 -1.19 3.41
CA ASN A 313 -19.16 -2.00 2.69
C ASN A 313 -19.80 -3.10 1.83
N ARG A 314 -20.90 -3.71 2.31
CA ARG A 314 -21.66 -4.71 1.54
C ARG A 314 -22.29 -4.12 0.29
N VAL A 315 -22.80 -2.89 0.38
CA VAL A 315 -23.36 -2.18 -0.77
C VAL A 315 -22.26 -1.81 -1.76
N GLN A 316 -21.16 -1.26 -1.27
CA GLN A 316 -20.01 -0.87 -2.10
C GLN A 316 -19.38 -2.07 -2.83
N ALA A 317 -19.23 -3.22 -2.17
CA ALA A 317 -18.66 -4.42 -2.77
C ALA A 317 -19.43 -4.94 -4.00
N ARG A 318 -20.71 -4.53 -4.17
CA ARG A 318 -21.49 -4.87 -5.37
C ARG A 318 -21.08 -4.06 -6.61
N TRP A 319 -20.42 -2.92 -6.42
CA TRP A 319 -20.02 -2.05 -7.50
C TRP A 319 -18.59 -2.30 -7.98
N TYR A 320 -17.76 -2.91 -7.13
CA TYR A 320 -16.33 -3.15 -7.38
C TYR A 320 -15.98 -4.62 -7.17
N ASP A 321 -16.57 -5.47 -7.98
CA ASP A 321 -16.24 -6.89 -8.00
C ASP A 321 -14.80 -7.12 -8.52
N PHE A 322 -14.32 -8.33 -8.38
CA PHE A 322 -12.99 -8.70 -8.86
C PHE A 322 -12.91 -8.54 -10.38
N ASP A 323 -11.90 -7.82 -10.82
CA ASP A 323 -11.55 -7.63 -12.22
C ASP A 323 -10.07 -7.98 -12.40
N PRO A 324 -9.73 -8.94 -13.28
CA PRO A 324 -8.36 -9.38 -13.46
C PRO A 324 -7.46 -8.29 -14.05
N ALA A 325 -6.39 -7.93 -13.32
CA ALA A 325 -5.40 -6.94 -13.76
C ALA A 325 -6.01 -5.55 -14.09
N TRP A 326 -6.91 -5.06 -13.23
CA TRP A 326 -7.66 -3.81 -13.48
C TRP A 326 -6.81 -2.54 -13.70
N ASN A 327 -5.52 -2.57 -13.35
CA ASN A 327 -4.60 -1.47 -13.59
C ASN A 327 -3.83 -1.58 -14.90
N ALA A 328 -3.95 -2.69 -15.63
CA ALA A 328 -3.15 -2.96 -16.83
C ALA A 328 -3.24 -1.85 -17.89
N ASP A 329 -4.43 -1.32 -18.13
CA ASP A 329 -4.64 -0.28 -19.14
C ASP A 329 -4.00 1.06 -18.74
N LEU A 330 -4.04 1.41 -17.46
CA LEU A 330 -3.36 2.59 -16.92
C LEU A 330 -1.84 2.40 -17.02
N CYS A 331 -1.32 1.26 -16.56
CA CYS A 331 0.09 0.92 -16.64
C CYS A 331 0.59 0.99 -18.10
N ARG A 332 -0.16 0.42 -19.05
CA ARG A 332 0.17 0.51 -20.50
C ARG A 332 0.24 1.94 -21.01
N SER A 333 -0.67 2.80 -20.54
CA SER A 333 -0.67 4.21 -20.91
C SER A 333 0.55 4.94 -20.35
N VAL A 334 0.91 4.70 -19.10
CA VAL A 334 2.09 5.28 -18.46
C VAL A 334 3.37 4.78 -19.12
N ARG A 335 3.53 3.46 -19.31
CA ARG A 335 4.71 2.84 -19.90
C ARG A 335 5.09 3.40 -21.28
N ARG A 336 4.13 3.96 -22.00
CA ARG A 336 4.36 4.61 -23.32
C ARG A 336 4.90 6.04 -23.21
N THR A 337 4.94 6.59 -22.00
CA THR A 337 5.23 8.02 -21.76
C THR A 337 6.39 8.26 -20.80
N VAL A 338 6.93 7.19 -20.19
CA VAL A 338 8.04 7.25 -19.23
C VAL A 338 9.15 6.29 -19.67
N ASP A 339 10.37 6.59 -19.25
CA ASP A 339 11.56 5.77 -19.52
C ASP A 339 11.87 4.80 -18.35
N VAL A 340 11.39 5.12 -17.14
CA VAL A 340 11.58 4.28 -15.94
C VAL A 340 10.63 3.09 -15.93
N PRO A 341 10.98 1.98 -15.24
CA PRO A 341 10.13 0.81 -15.10
C PRO A 341 8.74 1.12 -14.54
N VAL A 342 7.74 0.48 -15.13
CA VAL A 342 6.34 0.53 -14.67
C VAL A 342 5.96 -0.79 -14.04
N LEU A 343 5.51 -0.76 -12.78
CA LEU A 343 5.08 -1.92 -12.03
C LEU A 343 3.56 -2.01 -12.03
N CYS A 344 3.00 -3.19 -12.31
CA CYS A 344 1.56 -3.41 -12.35
C CYS A 344 1.07 -4.25 -11.17
N GLU A 345 0.19 -3.66 -10.36
CA GLU A 345 -0.53 -4.32 -9.28
C GLU A 345 -2.03 -4.40 -9.60
N GLY A 346 -2.77 -5.16 -8.81
CA GLY A 346 -4.24 -5.17 -8.85
C GLY A 346 -4.85 -6.29 -9.68
N GLY A 347 -5.40 -7.31 -9.02
CA GLY A 347 -6.11 -8.43 -9.65
C GLY A 347 -5.25 -9.42 -10.41
N VAL A 348 -3.94 -9.35 -10.32
CA VAL A 348 -3.03 -10.29 -10.96
C VAL A 348 -2.97 -11.59 -10.16
N ARG A 349 -3.10 -12.75 -10.84
CA ARG A 349 -3.12 -14.07 -10.19
C ARG A 349 -2.57 -15.19 -11.05
N GLU A 350 -2.76 -15.14 -12.35
CA GLU A 350 -2.53 -16.23 -13.29
C GLU A 350 -1.22 -16.01 -14.04
N ARG A 351 -0.37 -17.01 -14.09
CA ARG A 351 0.91 -16.95 -14.82
C ARG A 351 0.73 -16.58 -16.29
N PRO A 352 -0.21 -17.14 -17.07
CA PRO A 352 -0.41 -16.73 -18.45
C PRO A 352 -0.79 -15.25 -18.61
N ARG A 353 -1.46 -14.66 -17.60
CA ARG A 353 -1.77 -13.23 -17.60
C ARG A 353 -0.54 -12.39 -17.26
N ILE A 354 0.28 -12.84 -16.30
CA ILE A 354 1.55 -12.21 -15.97
C ILE A 354 2.43 -12.08 -17.21
N ASP A 355 2.60 -13.15 -17.97
CA ASP A 355 3.44 -13.17 -19.17
C ASP A 355 2.91 -12.17 -20.24
N ARG A 356 1.59 -12.03 -20.38
CA ARG A 356 0.99 -11.02 -21.26
C ARG A 356 1.23 -9.59 -20.77
N LEU A 357 1.11 -9.33 -19.46
CA LEU A 357 1.35 -8.01 -18.88
C LEU A 357 2.79 -7.54 -19.07
N LEU A 358 3.77 -8.42 -18.81
CA LEU A 358 5.18 -8.15 -19.01
C LEU A 358 5.56 -7.90 -20.48
N GLY A 359 4.79 -8.41 -21.42
CA GLY A 359 4.97 -8.16 -22.85
C GLY A 359 4.46 -6.82 -23.34
N ASP A 360 3.51 -6.19 -22.63
CA ASP A 360 2.71 -5.08 -23.17
C ASP A 360 2.49 -3.93 -22.17
N ALA A 361 2.15 -4.22 -20.91
CA ALA A 361 1.63 -3.22 -20.00
C ALA A 361 2.61 -2.74 -18.92
N CYS A 362 3.55 -3.57 -18.51
CA CYS A 362 4.45 -3.28 -17.40
C CYS A 362 5.80 -4.00 -17.53
N ASP A 363 6.72 -3.66 -16.65
CA ASP A 363 8.06 -4.24 -16.57
C ASP A 363 8.20 -5.22 -15.40
N MET A 364 7.32 -5.12 -14.40
CA MET A 364 7.25 -5.99 -13.23
C MET A 364 5.80 -6.15 -12.77
N VAL A 365 5.48 -7.29 -12.17
CA VAL A 365 4.13 -7.60 -11.69
C VAL A 365 4.13 -7.79 -10.18
N GLY A 366 3.24 -7.06 -9.49
CA GLY A 366 3.04 -7.13 -8.05
C GLY A 366 1.73 -7.77 -7.66
N MET A 367 1.79 -8.54 -6.59
CA MET A 367 0.62 -9.10 -5.94
C MET A 367 0.62 -8.80 -4.44
N ALA A 368 -0.57 -8.50 -3.91
CA ALA A 368 -0.76 -8.23 -2.49
C ALA A 368 -1.48 -9.40 -1.80
N ARG A 369 -2.81 -9.40 -1.78
CA ARG A 369 -3.63 -10.40 -1.08
C ARG A 369 -3.33 -11.88 -1.42
N PRO A 370 -2.89 -12.25 -2.63
CA PRO A 370 -2.41 -13.61 -2.90
C PRO A 370 -1.33 -14.06 -1.92
N PHE A 371 -0.39 -13.19 -1.52
CA PHE A 371 0.65 -13.52 -0.55
C PHE A 371 0.16 -13.72 0.88
N TYR A 372 -1.00 -13.16 1.26
CA TYR A 372 -1.63 -13.52 2.53
C TYR A 372 -2.22 -14.92 2.53
N ALA A 373 -2.64 -15.41 1.37
CA ALA A 373 -3.19 -16.74 1.21
C ALA A 373 -2.10 -17.80 1.03
N GLU A 374 -1.08 -17.44 0.28
CA GLU A 374 -0.07 -18.33 -0.27
C GLU A 374 1.29 -17.62 -0.26
N PRO A 375 1.94 -17.52 0.92
CA PRO A 375 3.22 -16.81 1.03
C PRO A 375 4.30 -17.35 0.09
N GLU A 376 4.31 -18.67 -0.16
CA GLU A 376 5.26 -19.37 -1.02
C GLU A 376 4.86 -19.36 -2.52
N LEU A 377 3.89 -18.56 -2.92
CA LEU A 377 3.38 -18.44 -4.30
C LEU A 377 4.47 -18.25 -5.38
N PRO A 378 5.58 -17.50 -5.13
CA PRO A 378 6.63 -17.34 -6.12
C PRO A 378 7.18 -18.66 -6.65
N ALA A 379 7.38 -19.67 -5.81
CA ALA A 379 7.90 -20.97 -6.24
C ALA A 379 7.02 -21.58 -7.35
N ARG A 380 5.70 -21.55 -7.19
CA ARG A 380 4.77 -22.08 -8.19
C ARG A 380 4.74 -21.24 -9.47
N LEU A 381 4.65 -19.90 -9.32
CA LEU A 381 4.58 -19.01 -10.50
C LEU A 381 5.85 -19.03 -11.34
N LEU A 382 7.01 -19.24 -10.73
CA LEU A 382 8.29 -19.34 -11.46
C LEU A 382 8.47 -20.69 -12.14
N ALA A 383 7.97 -21.79 -11.53
CA ALA A 383 8.14 -23.14 -12.04
C ALA A 383 7.10 -23.56 -13.08
N ASP A 384 5.83 -23.13 -12.92
CA ASP A 384 4.70 -23.58 -13.74
C ASP A 384 4.07 -22.42 -14.53
N ALA A 385 4.08 -22.57 -15.87
CA ALA A 385 3.52 -21.58 -16.80
C ALA A 385 1.98 -21.47 -16.74
N GLU A 386 1.29 -22.44 -16.14
CA GLU A 386 -0.16 -22.45 -15.97
C GLU A 386 -0.59 -22.15 -14.51
N ALA A 387 0.36 -21.88 -13.62
CA ALA A 387 0.08 -21.64 -12.22
C ALA A 387 -0.88 -20.45 -12.00
N SER A 388 -1.75 -20.60 -11.02
CA SER A 388 -2.66 -19.55 -10.56
C SER A 388 -2.67 -19.49 -9.04
N ALA A 389 -2.69 -18.28 -8.48
CA ALA A 389 -2.82 -18.08 -7.05
C ALA A 389 -4.21 -18.50 -6.54
N VAL A 390 -4.27 -19.19 -5.42
CA VAL A 390 -5.51 -19.71 -4.80
C VAL A 390 -6.38 -18.64 -4.12
N CYS A 391 -5.90 -17.41 -4.00
CA CYS A 391 -6.62 -16.31 -3.35
C CYS A 391 -7.99 -16.05 -3.99
N ALA A 392 -9.08 -16.17 -3.24
CA ALA A 392 -10.45 -16.02 -3.71
C ALA A 392 -10.99 -14.57 -3.78
N SER A 393 -10.17 -13.52 -3.52
CA SER A 393 -10.58 -12.09 -3.39
C SER A 393 -11.81 -11.88 -2.50
N CYS A 394 -11.92 -12.62 -1.43
CA CYS A 394 -13.04 -12.53 -0.49
C CYS A 394 -12.87 -11.45 0.58
N ASN A 395 -11.72 -10.75 0.63
CA ASN A 395 -11.38 -9.66 1.55
C ASN A 395 -11.43 -10.01 3.06
N ASN A 396 -11.54 -11.29 3.44
CA ASN A 396 -11.55 -11.70 4.85
C ASN A 396 -10.20 -11.45 5.57
N CYS A 397 -9.13 -11.20 4.84
CA CYS A 397 -7.82 -10.83 5.40
C CYS A 397 -7.75 -9.35 5.83
N ALA A 398 -8.51 -8.46 5.18
CA ALA A 398 -8.38 -7.01 5.35
C ALA A 398 -9.20 -6.46 6.52
N VAL A 399 -10.43 -6.92 6.73
CA VAL A 399 -11.31 -6.37 7.79
C VAL A 399 -10.73 -6.53 9.19
N PRO A 400 -10.18 -7.68 9.60
CA PRO A 400 -9.58 -7.82 10.93
C PRO A 400 -8.43 -6.87 11.23
N GLN A 401 -7.77 -6.31 10.21
CA GLN A 401 -6.69 -5.33 10.39
C GLN A 401 -7.16 -4.04 11.08
N VAL A 402 -8.46 -3.70 11.01
CA VAL A 402 -9.00 -2.55 11.76
C VAL A 402 -8.95 -2.75 13.29
N THR A 403 -8.69 -3.97 13.74
CA THR A 403 -8.50 -4.33 15.16
C THR A 403 -7.02 -4.54 15.51
N GLY A 404 -6.08 -4.25 14.60
CA GLY A 404 -4.65 -4.55 14.75
C GLY A 404 -4.27 -6.01 14.49
N ALA A 405 -5.21 -6.84 14.04
CA ALA A 405 -4.90 -8.23 13.71
C ALA A 405 -4.01 -8.30 12.45
N PRO A 406 -3.05 -9.25 12.39
CA PRO A 406 -2.14 -9.38 11.27
C PRO A 406 -2.88 -9.67 9.96
N GLY A 407 -2.30 -9.22 8.86
CA GLY A 407 -2.79 -9.50 7.51
C GLY A 407 -2.49 -10.93 7.07
N VAL A 408 -3.43 -11.84 7.31
CA VAL A 408 -3.33 -13.26 6.92
C VAL A 408 -4.62 -13.75 6.31
N CYS A 409 -4.57 -14.79 5.48
CA CYS A 409 -5.78 -15.43 4.96
C CYS A 409 -6.55 -16.11 6.11
N ARG A 410 -7.89 -15.88 6.13
CA ARG A 410 -8.81 -16.46 7.12
C ARG A 410 -9.95 -17.22 6.46
N THR A 411 -9.80 -17.63 5.21
CA THR A 411 -10.83 -18.37 4.45
C THR A 411 -10.47 -19.84 4.40
N PRO A 412 -11.21 -20.72 5.11
CA PRO A 412 -10.84 -22.13 5.26
C PRO A 412 -10.61 -22.85 3.94
N ALA A 413 -11.52 -22.73 2.98
CA ALA A 413 -11.36 -23.40 1.68
C ALA A 413 -10.07 -23.01 0.94
N VAL A 414 -9.60 -21.75 1.10
CA VAL A 414 -8.31 -21.30 0.53
C VAL A 414 -7.15 -21.92 1.30
N LEU A 415 -7.23 -21.97 2.64
CA LEU A 415 -6.18 -22.56 3.47
C LEU A 415 -6.09 -24.08 3.27
N ASP A 416 -7.23 -24.76 3.09
CA ASP A 416 -7.28 -26.19 2.78
C ASP A 416 -6.60 -26.48 1.43
N GLU A 417 -6.89 -25.69 0.40
CA GLU A 417 -6.25 -25.78 -0.92
C GLU A 417 -4.75 -25.56 -0.86
N VAL A 418 -4.27 -24.54 -0.12
CA VAL A 418 -2.82 -24.33 0.12
C VAL A 418 -2.22 -25.53 0.85
N GLY A 419 -2.94 -26.11 1.82
CA GLY A 419 -2.51 -27.31 2.53
C GLY A 419 -2.32 -28.52 1.59
N GLU A 420 -3.23 -28.72 0.65
CA GLU A 420 -3.10 -29.80 -0.35
C GLU A 420 -1.94 -29.55 -1.34
N LEU A 421 -1.75 -28.30 -1.77
CA LEU A 421 -0.61 -27.93 -2.61
C LEU A 421 0.73 -28.16 -1.90
N ARG A 422 0.84 -27.87 -0.59
CA ARG A 422 2.04 -28.19 0.20
C ARG A 422 2.30 -29.71 0.26
N LYS A 423 1.26 -30.49 0.53
CA LYS A 423 1.39 -31.96 0.57
C LYS A 423 1.81 -32.56 -0.76
N SER A 424 1.43 -31.95 -1.87
CA SER A 424 1.82 -32.40 -3.23
C SER A 424 3.22 -31.95 -3.65
N GLY A 425 3.94 -31.18 -2.83
CA GLY A 425 5.26 -30.64 -3.18
C GLY A 425 5.21 -29.47 -4.19
N ALA A 426 4.05 -28.83 -4.35
CA ALA A 426 3.88 -27.77 -5.35
C ALA A 426 4.73 -26.52 -5.09
N TYR A 427 5.28 -26.37 -3.90
CA TYR A 427 6.17 -25.27 -3.50
C TYR A 427 7.64 -25.67 -3.44
N ASP A 428 7.99 -26.94 -3.70
CA ASP A 428 9.37 -27.39 -3.68
C ASP A 428 10.11 -26.76 -4.87
N ARG A 429 11.23 -26.12 -4.58
CA ARG A 429 12.10 -25.55 -5.61
C ARG A 429 13.00 -26.68 -6.16
N ASN A 430 12.89 -27.00 -7.43
CA ASN A 430 13.77 -27.93 -8.14
C ASN A 430 15.16 -27.33 -8.36
#